data_3d50614eba7d3c1b3f44c25f77771029
#
_entry.id   3d50614eba7d3c1b3f44c25f77771029
#
_cell.length_a   1.000
_cell.length_b   1.000
_cell.length_c   1.000
_cell.angle_alpha   90.00
_cell.angle_beta   90.00
_cell.angle_gamma   90.00
#
_symmetry.space_group_name_H-M   'P 1'
#
loop_
_entity.id
_entity.type
_entity.pdbx_description
1 polymer ?
#
loop_
_entity_poly.entity_id
_entity_poly.type
_entity_poly.pdbx_seq_one_letter_code
_entity_poly.pdbx_strand_id
1 'polypeptide(L)'
;AHLDGWEPFPRYEGPHKTHALDLSRTATHVYLSHHHEDHFDPQTLREIGPKPIIMGAFRHTGFRQQARALASRLIEIENGQCYTLGKMRIRIHAETPSYRTNSVLEIDTPCGKIVNANDCGLDASVLQDIAARGKVALFFSTLNVLANGWPFPYLRQNESDYAVRVAAVREQVREAFALGMKILKPTVSVAFAGPVSFLHPLSAHL
;
A
#
# COMPACT_ATOMS: atom_id res chain seq x y z
N ALA A 1 3.79 3.76 13.58
CA ALA A 1 3.59 2.30 13.57
C ALA A 1 2.53 1.94 14.60
N HIS A 2 1.70 0.97 14.29
CA HIS A 2 0.56 0.58 15.12
C HIS A 2 1.04 0.09 16.50
N LEU A 3 0.65 0.80 17.57
CA LEU A 3 0.97 0.45 18.97
C LEU A 3 2.46 0.09 19.18
N ASP A 4 3.37 0.77 18.48
CA ASP A 4 4.80 0.50 18.47
C ASP A 4 5.20 -0.91 17.96
N GLY A 5 4.28 -1.62 17.30
CA GLY A 5 4.52 -2.94 16.72
C GLY A 5 5.34 -2.91 15.42
N TRP A 6 5.32 -1.80 14.72
CA TRP A 6 6.06 -1.60 13.46
C TRP A 6 6.91 -0.32 13.55
N GLU A 7 8.20 -0.44 13.37
CA GLU A 7 9.09 0.71 13.31
C GLU A 7 9.82 0.74 11.96
N PRO A 8 9.94 1.91 11.32
CA PRO A 8 10.77 2.05 10.14
C PRO A 8 12.25 1.85 10.52
N PHE A 9 13.01 1.25 9.62
CA PHE A 9 14.46 1.15 9.77
C PHE A 9 15.15 1.97 8.65
N PRO A 10 16.07 2.89 8.99
CA PRO A 10 16.42 3.34 10.34
C PRO A 10 15.24 3.98 11.06
N ARG A 11 15.25 3.94 12.39
CA ARG A 11 14.18 4.52 13.22
C ARG A 11 13.91 5.98 12.83
N TYR A 12 12.66 6.30 12.60
CA TYR A 12 12.24 7.69 12.48
C TYR A 12 12.22 8.34 13.85
N GLU A 13 13.34 8.89 14.26
CA GLU A 13 13.46 9.61 15.54
C GLU A 13 13.68 11.11 15.29
N GLY A 14 13.28 11.92 16.28
CA GLY A 14 13.53 13.35 16.28
C GLY A 14 12.92 14.10 15.10
N PRO A 15 13.71 14.94 14.38
CA PRO A 15 13.19 15.88 13.38
C PRO A 15 12.46 15.21 12.23
N HIS A 16 12.87 14.00 11.83
CA HIS A 16 12.25 13.28 10.69
C HIS A 16 10.85 12.80 11.01
N LYS A 17 10.61 12.27 12.23
CA LYS A 17 9.26 11.87 12.66
C LYS A 17 8.33 13.08 12.75
N THR A 18 8.80 14.16 13.36
CA THR A 18 8.05 15.41 13.46
C THR A 18 7.71 15.96 12.08
N HIS A 19 8.67 16.00 11.17
CA HIS A 19 8.45 16.49 9.80
C HIS A 19 7.42 15.64 9.04
N ALA A 20 7.48 14.31 9.14
CA ALA A 20 6.52 13.42 8.51
C ALA A 20 5.09 13.62 9.05
N LEU A 21 4.94 13.78 10.38
CA LEU A 21 3.65 14.09 11.00
C LEU A 21 3.13 15.46 10.59
N ASP A 22 3.99 16.47 10.55
CA ASP A 22 3.61 17.84 10.15
C ASP A 22 3.15 17.87 8.69
N LEU A 23 3.86 17.21 7.78
CA LEU A 23 3.41 17.05 6.39
C LEU A 23 2.05 16.33 6.34
N SER A 24 1.88 15.26 7.11
CA SER A 24 0.61 14.52 7.16
C SER A 24 -0.54 15.37 7.70
N ARG A 25 -0.27 16.28 8.63
CA ARG A 25 -1.25 17.25 9.15
C ARG A 25 -1.68 18.26 8.08
N THR A 26 -0.84 18.60 7.13
CA THR A 26 -1.20 19.50 6.01
C THR A 26 -2.03 18.81 4.93
N ALA A 27 -2.05 17.48 4.88
CA ALA A 27 -2.84 16.72 3.91
C ALA A 27 -4.34 17.04 4.07
N THR A 28 -5.04 17.18 2.95
CA THR A 28 -6.49 17.47 2.94
C THR A 28 -7.33 16.21 3.03
N HIS A 29 -6.80 15.06 2.60
CA HIS A 29 -7.44 13.76 2.59
C HIS A 29 -6.44 12.67 2.94
N VAL A 30 -6.93 11.55 3.43
CA VAL A 30 -6.16 10.33 3.67
C VAL A 30 -6.72 9.22 2.81
N TYR A 31 -5.86 8.47 2.14
CA TYR A 31 -6.24 7.24 1.46
C TYR A 31 -5.87 6.03 2.33
N LEU A 32 -6.81 5.13 2.50
CA LEU A 32 -6.59 3.83 3.15
C LEU A 32 -6.69 2.73 2.10
N SER A 33 -5.58 2.05 1.86
CA SER A 33 -5.51 0.97 0.87
C SER A 33 -6.15 -0.33 1.35
N HIS A 34 -5.93 -0.69 2.61
CA HIS A 34 -6.42 -1.91 3.24
C HIS A 34 -6.28 -1.87 4.77
N HIS A 35 -6.69 -2.96 5.45
CA HIS A 35 -6.86 -3.00 6.90
C HIS A 35 -5.64 -3.47 7.70
N HIS A 36 -4.52 -3.84 7.04
CA HIS A 36 -3.33 -4.28 7.77
C HIS A 36 -2.76 -3.16 8.64
N GLU A 37 -2.16 -3.52 9.76
CA GLU A 37 -1.75 -2.58 10.81
C GLU A 37 -0.64 -1.62 10.38
N ASP A 38 0.16 -1.99 9.41
CA ASP A 38 1.20 -1.15 8.79
C ASP A 38 0.65 -0.13 7.77
N HIS A 39 -0.62 -0.30 7.34
CA HIS A 39 -1.33 0.60 6.41
C HIS A 39 -2.52 1.33 7.06
N PHE A 40 -3.07 0.78 8.13
CA PHE A 40 -4.16 1.37 8.90
C PHE A 40 -3.78 1.46 10.36
N ASP A 41 -3.20 2.59 10.78
CA ASP A 41 -2.85 2.88 12.17
C ASP A 41 -3.80 3.92 12.77
N PRO A 42 -4.74 3.50 13.62
CA PRO A 42 -5.67 4.42 14.29
C PRO A 42 -4.98 5.49 15.15
N GLN A 43 -3.81 5.20 15.71
CA GLN A 43 -3.07 6.17 16.51
C GLN A 43 -2.53 7.30 15.65
N THR A 44 -1.85 6.98 14.54
CA THR A 44 -1.37 7.98 13.58
C THR A 44 -2.53 8.83 13.03
N LEU A 45 -3.69 8.22 12.73
CA LEU A 45 -4.85 8.96 12.26
C LEU A 45 -5.38 9.96 13.30
N ARG A 46 -5.36 9.62 14.59
CA ARG A 46 -5.71 10.57 15.66
C ARG A 46 -4.68 11.69 15.79
N GLU A 47 -3.39 11.40 15.66
CA GLU A 47 -2.31 12.38 15.77
C GLU A 47 -2.32 13.41 14.64
N ILE A 48 -2.67 13.01 13.41
CA ILE A 48 -2.80 13.94 12.28
C ILE A 48 -4.12 14.71 12.26
N GLY A 49 -5.07 14.31 13.11
CA GLY A 49 -6.39 14.91 13.24
C GLY A 49 -7.41 14.41 12.22
N PRO A 50 -8.71 14.67 12.48
CA PRO A 50 -9.79 14.14 11.66
C PRO A 50 -9.78 14.75 10.26
N LYS A 51 -9.66 13.90 9.24
CA LYS A 51 -9.66 14.26 7.81
C LYS A 51 -10.67 13.43 7.05
N PRO A 52 -11.13 13.87 5.86
CA PRO A 52 -11.82 12.99 4.93
C PRO A 52 -10.92 11.79 4.61
N ILE A 53 -11.46 10.58 4.76
CA ILE A 53 -10.80 9.32 4.41
C ILE A 53 -11.42 8.79 3.12
N ILE A 54 -10.56 8.48 2.15
CA ILE A 54 -10.92 7.84 0.88
C ILE A 54 -10.49 6.39 0.94
N MET A 55 -11.38 5.46 0.59
CA MET A 55 -11.09 4.02 0.55
C MET A 55 -11.98 3.30 -0.47
N GLY A 56 -11.65 2.07 -0.80
CA GLY A 56 -12.54 1.22 -1.58
C GLY A 56 -13.82 0.87 -0.81
N ALA A 57 -14.91 0.65 -1.52
CA ALA A 57 -16.17 0.19 -0.94
C ALA A 57 -16.09 -1.30 -0.58
N PHE A 58 -15.25 -1.62 0.40
CA PHE A 58 -15.02 -2.98 0.85
C PHE A 58 -16.19 -3.54 1.66
N ARG A 59 -16.40 -4.87 1.57
CA ARG A 59 -17.39 -5.57 2.41
C ARG A 59 -16.94 -5.79 3.86
N HIS A 60 -15.69 -5.49 4.21
CA HIS A 60 -15.12 -5.67 5.55
C HIS A 60 -15.69 -4.63 6.53
N THR A 61 -16.77 -4.99 7.22
CA THR A 61 -17.55 -4.08 8.08
C THR A 61 -16.73 -3.48 9.22
N GLY A 62 -15.87 -4.28 9.88
CA GLY A 62 -15.03 -3.82 10.98
C GLY A 62 -14.04 -2.73 10.55
N PHE A 63 -13.38 -2.89 9.42
CA PHE A 63 -12.48 -1.87 8.86
C PHE A 63 -13.22 -0.58 8.52
N ARG A 64 -14.38 -0.69 7.85
CA ARG A 64 -15.23 0.45 7.51
C ARG A 64 -15.72 1.21 8.73
N GLN A 65 -16.13 0.51 9.78
CA GLN A 65 -16.58 1.13 11.04
C GLN A 65 -15.44 1.88 11.74
N GLN A 66 -14.26 1.29 11.82
CA GLN A 66 -13.09 1.93 12.41
C GLN A 66 -12.65 3.15 11.60
N ALA A 67 -12.58 3.04 10.27
CA ALA A 67 -12.25 4.16 9.40
C ALA A 67 -13.27 5.32 9.57
N ARG A 68 -14.57 4.99 9.64
CA ARG A 68 -15.65 5.98 9.84
C ARG A 68 -15.54 6.70 11.17
N ALA A 69 -15.15 6.00 12.23
CA ALA A 69 -14.99 6.59 13.57
C ALA A 69 -13.80 7.59 13.66
N LEU A 70 -12.82 7.48 12.76
CA LEU A 70 -11.62 8.32 12.72
C LEU A 70 -11.69 9.43 11.66
N ALA A 71 -12.56 9.29 10.67
CA ALA A 71 -12.72 10.22 9.57
C ALA A 71 -13.61 11.41 9.95
N SER A 72 -13.29 12.61 9.47
CA SER A 72 -14.28 13.71 9.43
C SER A 72 -15.40 13.41 8.41
N ARG A 73 -15.09 12.65 7.37
CA ARG A 73 -16.00 12.11 6.36
C ARG A 73 -15.39 10.86 5.75
N LEU A 74 -16.15 9.77 5.64
CA LEU A 74 -15.75 8.57 4.91
C LEU A 74 -16.26 8.64 3.46
N ILE A 75 -15.35 8.50 2.49
CA ILE A 75 -15.61 8.50 1.05
C ILE A 75 -15.27 7.11 0.54
N GLU A 76 -16.28 6.33 0.26
CA GLU A 76 -16.15 4.96 -0.26
C GLU A 76 -16.35 4.99 -1.78
N ILE A 77 -15.36 4.49 -2.53
CA ILE A 77 -15.36 4.47 -3.98
C ILE A 77 -15.54 3.03 -4.44
N GLU A 78 -16.60 2.76 -5.17
CA GLU A 78 -16.85 1.46 -5.80
C GLU A 78 -15.81 1.18 -6.88
N ASN A 79 -15.48 -0.09 -7.06
CA ASN A 79 -14.52 -0.53 -8.08
C ASN A 79 -14.95 -0.01 -9.47
N GLY A 80 -14.03 0.65 -10.17
CA GLY A 80 -14.25 1.26 -11.48
C GLY A 80 -14.95 2.63 -11.46
N GLN A 81 -15.50 3.07 -10.33
CA GLN A 81 -16.05 4.42 -10.21
C GLN A 81 -14.96 5.48 -10.09
N CYS A 82 -15.30 6.70 -10.52
CA CYS A 82 -14.42 7.87 -10.47
C CYS A 82 -14.98 8.89 -9.48
N TYR A 83 -14.15 9.27 -8.51
CA TYR A 83 -14.42 10.36 -7.58
C TYR A 83 -13.61 11.59 -7.98
N THR A 84 -14.25 12.76 -8.08
CA THR A 84 -13.59 14.03 -8.43
C THR A 84 -13.21 14.80 -7.18
N LEU A 85 -11.95 15.13 -7.04
CA LEU A 85 -11.40 15.94 -5.96
C LEU A 85 -10.66 17.16 -6.54
N GLY A 86 -11.32 18.29 -6.62
CA GLY A 86 -10.78 19.48 -7.29
C GLY A 86 -10.48 19.20 -8.77
N LYS A 87 -9.22 19.35 -9.15
CA LYS A 87 -8.74 19.04 -10.52
C LYS A 87 -8.29 17.60 -10.71
N MET A 88 -8.35 16.77 -9.68
CA MET A 88 -7.95 15.36 -9.72
C MET A 88 -9.16 14.46 -9.87
N ARG A 89 -8.96 13.34 -10.54
CA ARG A 89 -9.92 12.22 -10.56
C ARG A 89 -9.28 11.01 -9.92
N ILE A 90 -9.98 10.43 -8.97
CA ILE A 90 -9.50 9.32 -8.15
C ILE A 90 -10.31 8.07 -8.50
N ARG A 91 -9.62 6.97 -8.75
CA ARG A 91 -10.21 5.62 -8.86
C ARG A 91 -9.52 4.69 -7.91
N ILE A 92 -10.27 3.73 -7.42
CA ILE A 92 -9.76 2.64 -6.59
C ILE A 92 -10.08 1.33 -7.31
N HIS A 93 -9.04 0.52 -7.52
CA HIS A 93 -9.13 -0.81 -8.09
C HIS A 93 -8.97 -1.80 -6.95
N ALA A 94 -10.10 -2.28 -6.43
CA ALA A 94 -10.13 -3.25 -5.35
C ALA A 94 -9.92 -4.67 -5.86
N GLU A 95 -9.20 -5.50 -5.11
CA GLU A 95 -9.13 -6.93 -5.39
C GLU A 95 -10.52 -7.58 -5.30
N THR A 96 -10.78 -8.50 -6.20
CA THR A 96 -11.95 -9.36 -6.14
C THR A 96 -11.56 -10.78 -5.73
N PRO A 97 -12.31 -11.41 -4.85
CA PRO A 97 -13.58 -11.02 -4.25
C PRO A 97 -13.44 -9.92 -3.19
N SER A 98 -14.44 -9.07 -3.13
CA SER A 98 -14.47 -7.81 -2.35
C SER A 98 -14.45 -7.96 -0.81
N TYR A 99 -14.26 -9.15 -0.25
CA TYR A 99 -13.98 -9.31 1.19
C TYR A 99 -12.50 -9.07 1.52
N ARG A 100 -11.60 -9.13 0.53
CA ARG A 100 -10.26 -8.60 0.68
C ARG A 100 -10.30 -7.09 0.62
N THR A 101 -9.48 -6.44 1.40
CA THR A 101 -9.47 -4.98 1.48
C THR A 101 -8.38 -4.34 0.64
N ASN A 102 -7.54 -5.14 -0.05
CA ASN A 102 -6.45 -4.64 -0.88
C ASN A 102 -6.96 -3.81 -2.05
N SER A 103 -6.31 -2.68 -2.31
CA SER A 103 -6.67 -1.84 -3.43
C SER A 103 -5.49 -1.06 -4.00
N VAL A 104 -5.56 -0.80 -5.29
CA VAL A 104 -4.65 0.08 -6.04
C VAL A 104 -5.33 1.44 -6.20
N LEU A 105 -4.62 2.51 -5.88
CA LEU A 105 -5.07 3.89 -6.08
C LEU A 105 -4.57 4.41 -7.43
N GLU A 106 -5.48 4.95 -8.24
CA GLU A 106 -5.19 5.71 -9.44
C GLU A 106 -5.64 7.16 -9.26
N ILE A 107 -4.76 8.11 -9.47
CA ILE A 107 -5.06 9.54 -9.45
C ILE A 107 -4.71 10.14 -10.80
N ASP A 108 -5.71 10.67 -11.51
CA ASP A 108 -5.49 11.50 -12.70
C ASP A 108 -5.16 12.93 -12.26
N THR A 109 -4.01 13.41 -12.70
CA THR A 109 -3.59 14.81 -12.51
C THR A 109 -3.32 15.48 -13.87
N PRO A 110 -3.23 16.82 -13.93
CA PRO A 110 -2.85 17.51 -15.16
C PRO A 110 -1.47 17.09 -15.73
N CYS A 111 -0.58 16.58 -14.87
CA CYS A 111 0.79 16.15 -15.25
C CYS A 111 0.90 14.67 -15.60
N GLY A 112 -0.20 13.92 -15.55
CA GLY A 112 -0.23 12.48 -15.75
C GLY A 112 -0.78 11.74 -14.54
N LYS A 113 -0.81 10.43 -14.63
CA LYS A 113 -1.36 9.57 -13.57
C LYS A 113 -0.34 9.28 -12.48
N ILE A 114 -0.84 9.22 -11.25
CA ILE A 114 -0.13 8.62 -10.12
C ILE A 114 -0.84 7.29 -9.82
N VAL A 115 -0.07 6.21 -9.78
CA VAL A 115 -0.56 4.87 -9.45
C VAL A 115 0.16 4.39 -8.20
N ASN A 116 -0.59 4.09 -7.16
CA ASN A 116 -0.06 3.50 -5.93
C ASN A 116 -0.67 2.11 -5.74
N ALA A 117 0.14 1.09 -6.01
CA ALA A 117 -0.26 -0.29 -5.87
C ALA A 117 -0.06 -0.83 -4.45
N ASN A 118 0.59 -0.08 -3.58
CA ASN A 118 0.92 -0.53 -2.22
C ASN A 118 1.69 -1.86 -2.24
N ASP A 119 1.30 -2.79 -1.38
CA ASP A 119 1.74 -4.18 -1.33
C ASP A 119 0.69 -5.15 -1.93
N CYS A 120 -0.26 -4.61 -2.68
CA CYS A 120 -1.29 -5.40 -3.34
C CYS A 120 -0.71 -6.20 -4.51
N GLY A 121 -1.30 -7.37 -4.74
CA GLY A 121 -1.07 -8.13 -5.97
C GLY A 121 -1.46 -7.29 -7.19
N LEU A 122 -0.62 -7.30 -8.23
CA LEU A 122 -0.87 -6.55 -9.45
C LEU A 122 -1.56 -7.45 -10.48
N ASP A 123 -2.85 -7.17 -10.74
CA ASP A 123 -3.57 -7.80 -11.84
C ASP A 123 -3.21 -7.10 -13.16
N ALA A 124 -2.73 -7.88 -14.14
CA ALA A 124 -2.32 -7.37 -15.43
C ALA A 124 -3.45 -6.65 -16.17
N SER A 125 -4.70 -7.10 -16.04
CA SER A 125 -5.86 -6.46 -16.67
C SER A 125 -6.13 -5.08 -16.09
N VAL A 126 -6.04 -4.93 -14.77
CA VAL A 126 -6.16 -3.63 -14.09
C VAL A 126 -5.06 -2.68 -14.54
N LEU A 127 -3.82 -3.15 -14.62
CA LEU A 127 -2.69 -2.33 -15.10
C LEU A 127 -2.86 -1.90 -16.55
N GLN A 128 -3.33 -2.79 -17.42
CA GLN A 128 -3.63 -2.47 -18.84
C GLN A 128 -4.72 -1.42 -18.95
N ASP A 129 -5.79 -1.55 -18.17
CA ASP A 129 -6.87 -0.56 -18.12
C ASP A 129 -6.39 0.81 -17.65
N ILE A 130 -5.53 0.85 -16.63
CA ILE A 130 -4.92 2.11 -16.16
C ILE A 130 -4.06 2.73 -17.29
N ALA A 131 -3.20 1.92 -17.94
CA ALA A 131 -2.33 2.38 -19.01
C ALA A 131 -3.13 2.89 -20.23
N ALA A 132 -4.23 2.23 -20.59
CA ALA A 132 -5.11 2.64 -21.69
C ALA A 132 -5.76 4.02 -21.46
N ARG A 133 -5.94 4.44 -20.20
CA ARG A 133 -6.52 5.74 -19.85
C ARG A 133 -5.52 6.90 -19.88
N GLY A 134 -4.24 6.67 -20.18
CA GLY A 134 -3.25 7.72 -20.39
C GLY A 134 -1.92 7.49 -19.66
N LYS A 135 -0.99 8.41 -19.85
CA LYS A 135 0.39 8.33 -19.37
C LYS A 135 0.46 8.26 -17.85
N VAL A 136 1.25 7.32 -17.34
CA VAL A 136 1.60 7.21 -15.93
C VAL A 136 2.87 8.01 -15.66
N ALA A 137 2.77 9.03 -14.81
CA ALA A 137 3.90 9.86 -14.40
C ALA A 137 4.66 9.20 -13.25
N LEU A 138 3.93 8.62 -12.30
CA LEU A 138 4.51 8.08 -11.08
C LEU A 138 3.85 6.76 -10.69
N PHE A 139 4.67 5.76 -10.38
CA PHE A 139 4.22 4.43 -9.95
C PHE A 139 4.89 4.04 -8.64
N PHE A 140 4.07 3.74 -7.64
CA PHE A 140 4.50 3.21 -6.34
C PHE A 140 4.07 1.75 -6.22
N SER A 141 4.98 0.86 -5.83
CA SER A 141 4.67 -0.53 -5.51
C SER A 141 5.70 -1.11 -4.56
N THR A 142 5.32 -2.12 -3.84
CA THR A 142 6.25 -2.86 -3.00
C THR A 142 7.29 -3.60 -3.84
N LEU A 143 8.51 -3.63 -3.36
CA LEU A 143 9.57 -4.56 -3.79
C LEU A 143 10.02 -5.41 -2.58
N ASN A 144 9.22 -5.41 -1.54
CA ASN A 144 9.52 -6.10 -0.31
C ASN A 144 9.14 -7.57 -0.41
N VAL A 145 10.12 -8.43 -0.32
CA VAL A 145 9.97 -9.90 -0.30
C VAL A 145 9.06 -10.38 0.81
N LEU A 146 9.02 -9.65 1.92
CA LEU A 146 8.32 -10.08 3.13
C LEU A 146 6.81 -9.75 3.10
N ALA A 147 6.38 -8.78 2.32
CA ALA A 147 4.97 -8.50 2.11
C ALA A 147 4.22 -9.73 1.56
N ASN A 148 4.88 -10.49 0.67
CA ASN A 148 4.36 -11.74 0.12
C ASN A 148 4.97 -13.00 0.77
N GLY A 149 5.92 -12.83 1.68
CA GLY A 149 6.66 -13.92 2.33
C GLY A 149 6.15 -14.30 3.70
N TRP A 150 4.92 -13.91 4.02
CA TRP A 150 4.32 -14.05 5.34
C TRP A 150 4.53 -15.39 6.06
N PRO A 151 4.55 -16.58 5.44
CA PRO A 151 4.81 -17.79 6.20
C PRO A 151 6.28 -17.97 6.60
N PHE A 152 7.25 -17.25 6.03
CA PHE A 152 8.68 -17.49 6.27
C PHE A 152 9.13 -17.37 7.73
N PRO A 153 8.62 -16.46 8.55
CA PRO A 153 8.96 -16.43 9.97
C PRO A 153 8.57 -17.70 10.72
N TYR A 154 7.62 -18.45 10.19
CA TYR A 154 7.11 -19.69 10.78
C TYR A 154 7.70 -20.97 10.16
N LEU A 155 8.43 -20.85 9.06
CA LEU A 155 9.11 -21.98 8.44
C LEU A 155 10.39 -22.30 9.23
N ARG A 156 10.63 -23.58 9.42
CA ARG A 156 11.88 -24.03 10.04
C ARG A 156 13.02 -23.90 9.02
N GLN A 157 14.12 -23.27 9.42
CA GLN A 157 15.30 -23.08 8.57
C GLN A 157 15.95 -24.40 8.08
N ASN A 158 15.73 -25.49 8.80
CA ASN A 158 16.24 -26.80 8.46
C ASN A 158 15.34 -27.60 7.51
N GLU A 159 14.23 -27.02 7.05
CA GLU A 159 13.44 -27.62 5.98
C GLU A 159 14.22 -27.56 4.67
N SER A 160 14.33 -28.69 4.00
CA SER A 160 15.17 -28.85 2.80
C SER A 160 14.77 -27.91 1.64
N ASP A 161 13.54 -27.44 1.62
CA ASP A 161 12.98 -26.57 0.59
C ASP A 161 12.91 -25.09 1.00
N TYR A 162 13.37 -24.74 2.21
CA TYR A 162 13.30 -23.36 2.72
C TYR A 162 13.95 -22.34 1.78
N ALA A 163 15.20 -22.56 1.39
CA ALA A 163 15.92 -21.68 0.49
C ALA A 163 15.23 -21.55 -0.88
N VAL A 164 14.66 -22.65 -1.37
CA VAL A 164 13.90 -22.66 -2.64
C VAL A 164 12.64 -21.81 -2.53
N ARG A 165 11.91 -21.92 -1.43
CA ARG A 165 10.70 -21.12 -1.19
C ARG A 165 11.03 -19.62 -1.05
N VAL A 166 12.10 -19.28 -0.33
CA VAL A 166 12.57 -17.88 -0.22
C VAL A 166 12.92 -17.32 -1.59
N ALA A 167 13.66 -18.08 -2.39
CA ALA A 167 14.02 -17.65 -3.76
C ALA A 167 12.79 -17.46 -4.65
N ALA A 168 11.82 -18.37 -4.58
CA ALA A 168 10.58 -18.29 -5.36
C ALA A 168 9.75 -17.03 -5.01
N VAL A 169 9.62 -16.69 -3.73
CA VAL A 169 8.90 -15.47 -3.32
C VAL A 169 9.65 -14.21 -3.74
N ARG A 170 10.98 -14.20 -3.63
CA ARG A 170 11.80 -13.08 -4.13
C ARG A 170 11.57 -12.85 -5.63
N GLU A 171 11.54 -13.90 -6.40
CA GLU A 171 11.29 -13.79 -7.84
C GLU A 171 9.88 -13.33 -8.14
N GLN A 172 8.87 -13.88 -7.46
CA GLN A 172 7.47 -13.44 -7.61
C GLN A 172 7.29 -11.94 -7.38
N VAL A 173 7.94 -11.37 -6.36
CA VAL A 173 7.87 -9.92 -6.07
C VAL A 173 8.56 -9.10 -7.15
N ARG A 174 9.72 -9.56 -7.64
CA ARG A 174 10.42 -8.91 -8.76
C ARG A 174 9.61 -8.93 -10.02
N GLU A 175 9.02 -10.09 -10.36
CA GLU A 175 8.17 -10.25 -11.53
C GLU A 175 6.94 -9.35 -11.46
N ALA A 176 6.28 -9.24 -10.30
CA ALA A 176 5.14 -8.36 -10.10
C ALA A 176 5.52 -6.89 -10.32
N PHE A 177 6.63 -6.43 -9.74
CA PHE A 177 7.11 -5.07 -9.96
C PHE A 177 7.49 -4.82 -11.42
N ALA A 178 8.22 -5.76 -12.04
CA ALA A 178 8.63 -5.69 -13.45
C ALA A 178 7.41 -5.68 -14.39
N LEU A 179 6.36 -6.44 -14.07
CA LEU A 179 5.10 -6.41 -14.81
C LEU A 179 4.46 -5.02 -14.79
N GLY A 180 4.39 -4.40 -13.59
CA GLY A 180 3.92 -3.02 -13.44
C GLY A 180 4.71 -2.04 -14.31
N MET A 181 6.03 -2.11 -14.25
CA MET A 181 6.92 -1.28 -15.08
C MET A 181 6.70 -1.49 -16.58
N LYS A 182 6.57 -2.74 -17.03
CA LYS A 182 6.39 -3.10 -18.44
C LYS A 182 5.06 -2.59 -18.99
N ILE A 183 3.98 -2.71 -18.23
CA ILE A 183 2.63 -2.33 -18.67
C ILE A 183 2.41 -0.83 -18.54
N LEU A 184 2.69 -0.26 -17.38
CA LEU A 184 2.41 1.15 -17.09
C LEU A 184 3.40 2.11 -17.73
N LYS A 185 4.64 1.68 -17.99
CA LYS A 185 5.74 2.49 -18.53
C LYS A 185 5.83 3.86 -17.83
N PRO A 186 5.93 3.90 -16.50
CA PRO A 186 5.89 5.15 -15.75
C PRO A 186 7.12 6.01 -16.03
N THR A 187 6.97 7.34 -15.92
CA THR A 187 8.12 8.26 -16.01
C THR A 187 9.07 8.05 -14.83
N VAL A 188 8.50 7.85 -13.63
CA VAL A 188 9.24 7.54 -12.39
C VAL A 188 8.56 6.39 -11.68
N SER A 189 9.35 5.46 -11.16
CA SER A 189 8.88 4.41 -10.27
C SER A 189 9.57 4.47 -8.93
N VAL A 190 8.83 4.20 -7.87
CA VAL A 190 9.30 4.18 -6.50
C VAL A 190 8.96 2.83 -5.89
N ALA A 191 10.00 2.05 -5.61
CA ALA A 191 9.86 0.87 -4.78
C ALA A 191 9.82 1.31 -3.31
N PHE A 192 8.82 0.83 -2.56
CA PHE A 192 8.67 1.18 -1.15
C PHE A 192 8.29 -0.05 -0.30
N ALA A 193 8.00 0.16 0.98
CA ALA A 193 7.72 -0.90 1.94
C ALA A 193 8.87 -1.90 2.12
N GLY A 194 10.11 -1.44 2.05
CA GLY A 194 11.32 -2.23 2.28
C GLY A 194 12.56 -1.37 2.40
N PRO A 195 13.69 -1.95 2.83
CA PRO A 195 13.84 -3.31 3.31
C PRO A 195 13.21 -3.53 4.69
N VAL A 196 12.70 -4.73 4.93
CA VAL A 196 12.23 -5.18 6.25
C VAL A 196 13.26 -6.14 6.81
N SER A 197 13.55 -6.05 8.10
CA SER A 197 14.39 -6.99 8.82
C SER A 197 13.65 -7.54 10.02
N PHE A 198 13.74 -8.84 10.23
CA PHE A 198 13.26 -9.45 11.47
C PHE A 198 14.35 -9.37 12.54
N LEU A 199 14.00 -8.77 13.67
CA LEU A 199 14.94 -8.62 14.78
C LEU A 199 15.05 -9.88 15.64
N HIS A 200 14.14 -10.85 15.46
CA HIS A 200 14.24 -12.11 16.18
C HIS A 200 15.41 -12.97 15.64
N PRO A 201 16.28 -13.53 16.50
CA PRO A 201 17.46 -14.28 16.08
C PRO A 201 17.18 -15.42 15.09
N LEU A 202 16.02 -16.10 15.24
CA LEU A 202 15.62 -17.19 14.33
C LEU A 202 15.16 -16.70 12.94
N SER A 203 14.95 -15.40 12.77
CA SER A 203 14.44 -14.80 11.52
C SER A 203 15.40 -13.74 10.95
N ALA A 204 16.49 -13.42 11.64
CA ALA A 204 17.44 -12.37 11.26
C ALA A 204 18.19 -12.64 9.93
N HIS A 205 18.12 -13.88 9.43
CA HIS A 205 18.71 -14.30 8.15
C HIS A 205 17.77 -14.07 6.94
N LEU A 206 16.51 -13.68 7.17
CA LEU A 206 15.53 -13.31 6.15
C LEU A 206 15.74 -11.89 5.66
#